data_9f48c3ab8f9830d878a04c42db053b77
#
_entry.id   9f48c3ab8f9830d878a04c42db053b77
#
_cell.length_a   1.000
_cell.length_b   1.000
_cell.length_c   1.000
_cell.angle_alpha   90.00
_cell.angle_beta   90.00
_cell.angle_gamma   90.00
#
_symmetry.space_group_name_H-M   'P 1'
#
loop_
_entity.id
_entity.type
_entity.pdbx_description
1 polymer ?
#
loop_
_entity_poly.entity_id
_entity_poly.type
_entity_poly.pdbx_seq_one_letter_code
_entity_poly.pdbx_strand_id
1 'polypeptide(L)'
;MEKKVTWLDEENEMKLEEKDLVEEFSRSGGRGGQNVQKVETRVVLRHLPTGITVVAQDERFREVNRVHARKRMVKALAERERRIRLAKAAERSRERSRKAQRSWGATRELVEGKRKRAKIKAGRGKWRGEG
;
A
#
# COMPACT_ATOMS: atom_id res chain seq x y z
N MET A 1 29.16 -22.40 -4.07
CA MET A 1 27.95 -21.99 -4.80
C MET A 1 26.83 -21.71 -3.79
N GLU A 2 26.59 -20.47 -3.54
CA GLU A 2 25.45 -20.07 -2.71
C GLU A 2 24.17 -20.38 -3.48
N LYS A 3 23.35 -21.26 -2.93
CA LYS A 3 22.01 -21.52 -3.47
C LYS A 3 21.19 -20.23 -3.27
N LYS A 4 21.01 -19.48 -4.36
CA LYS A 4 20.00 -18.41 -4.39
C LYS A 4 18.63 -19.06 -4.19
N VAL A 5 18.18 -19.14 -2.97
CA VAL A 5 16.80 -19.54 -2.70
C VAL A 5 15.94 -18.34 -3.04
N THR A 6 15.36 -18.41 -4.22
CA THR A 6 14.43 -17.38 -4.69
C THR A 6 13.02 -17.79 -4.26
N TRP A 7 12.41 -17.07 -3.37
CA TRP A 7 11.02 -17.26 -3.01
C TRP A 7 10.15 -16.50 -4.01
N LEU A 8 9.47 -17.24 -4.86
CA LEU A 8 8.49 -16.72 -5.81
C LEU A 8 7.10 -16.89 -5.18
N ASP A 9 6.38 -15.80 -5.04
CA ASP A 9 4.92 -15.86 -4.91
C ASP A 9 4.37 -15.95 -6.33
N GLU A 10 3.49 -16.92 -6.60
CA GLU A 10 2.92 -17.16 -7.94
C GLU A 10 2.15 -15.93 -8.48
N GLU A 11 1.74 -15.02 -7.61
CA GLU A 11 1.03 -13.78 -7.95
C GLU A 11 1.94 -12.55 -8.10
N ASN A 12 3.21 -12.62 -7.67
CA ASN A 12 4.13 -11.49 -7.68
C ASN A 12 5.53 -11.93 -8.08
N GLU A 13 6.05 -11.40 -9.17
CA GLU A 13 7.41 -11.64 -9.69
C GLU A 13 8.54 -11.06 -8.79
N MET A 14 8.23 -10.74 -7.53
CA MET A 14 9.20 -10.21 -6.60
C MET A 14 10.12 -11.31 -6.06
N LYS A 15 11.40 -11.16 -6.34
CA LYS A 15 12.45 -12.06 -5.85
C LYS A 15 13.00 -11.55 -4.52
N LEU A 16 12.84 -12.34 -3.46
CA LEU A 16 13.55 -12.12 -2.21
C LEU A 16 14.97 -12.73 -2.29
N GLU A 17 15.97 -11.90 -2.03
CA GLU A 17 17.34 -12.38 -1.87
C GLU A 17 17.63 -12.61 -0.39
N GLU A 18 18.06 -13.81 -0.04
CA GLU A 18 18.37 -14.18 1.36
C GLU A 18 19.44 -13.29 2.00
N LYS A 19 20.36 -12.75 1.22
CA LYS A 19 21.38 -11.80 1.71
C LYS A 19 20.82 -10.50 2.30
N ASP A 20 19.60 -10.10 1.85
CA ASP A 20 18.93 -8.88 2.25
C ASP A 20 17.98 -9.10 3.44
N LEU A 21 17.90 -10.33 3.93
CA LEU A 21 17.01 -10.72 5.01
C LEU A 21 17.78 -10.99 6.29
N VAL A 22 17.24 -10.49 7.39
CA VAL A 22 17.66 -10.84 8.74
C VAL A 22 16.53 -11.56 9.44
N GLU A 23 16.81 -12.74 9.94
CA GLU A 23 15.87 -13.59 10.66
C GLU A 23 16.18 -13.59 12.16
N GLU A 24 15.21 -13.32 12.97
CA GLU A 24 15.28 -13.40 14.41
C GLU A 24 14.19 -14.35 14.93
N PHE A 25 14.57 -15.17 15.88
CA PHE A 25 13.64 -16.11 16.53
C PHE A 25 13.39 -15.67 17.96
N SER A 26 12.17 -15.77 18.40
CA SER A 26 11.79 -15.48 19.78
C SER A 26 10.64 -16.38 20.22
N ARG A 27 10.37 -16.37 21.52
CA ARG A 27 9.24 -17.09 22.07
C ARG A 27 7.95 -16.36 21.67
N SER A 28 6.93 -17.12 21.27
CA SER A 28 5.61 -16.56 21.04
C SER A 28 5.01 -16.12 22.38
N GLY A 29 4.64 -14.84 22.48
CA GLY A 29 3.94 -14.33 23.65
C GLY A 29 2.48 -14.80 23.65
N GLY A 30 2.00 -15.34 24.76
CA GLY A 30 0.61 -15.74 24.93
C GLY A 30 0.41 -16.62 26.14
N ARG A 31 -0.83 -16.78 26.58
CA ARG A 31 -1.24 -17.79 27.57
C ARG A 31 -1.13 -19.16 26.93
N GLY A 32 -0.02 -19.82 27.09
CA GLY A 32 0.21 -21.16 26.57
C GLY A 32 0.91 -22.05 27.56
N GLY A 33 0.76 -23.36 27.41
CA GLY A 33 1.42 -24.37 28.23
C GLY A 33 2.95 -24.33 28.09
N GLN A 34 3.64 -25.27 28.77
CA GLN A 34 5.10 -25.32 28.86
C GLN A 34 5.85 -25.28 27.51
N ASN A 35 5.26 -25.78 26.42
CA ASN A 35 5.89 -25.76 25.12
C ASN A 35 6.02 -24.35 24.54
N VAL A 36 5.05 -23.45 24.77
CA VAL A 36 5.07 -22.06 24.31
C VAL A 36 6.19 -21.27 25.01
N GLN A 37 6.52 -21.64 26.22
CA GLN A 37 7.57 -20.95 27.00
C GLN A 37 8.99 -21.47 26.69
N LYS A 38 9.13 -22.68 26.14
CA LYS A 38 10.44 -23.32 25.90
C LYS A 38 10.91 -23.23 24.42
N VAL A 39 10.00 -23.12 23.47
CA VAL A 39 10.32 -23.18 22.04
C VAL A 39 10.15 -21.83 21.37
N GLU A 40 11.20 -21.38 20.70
CA GLU A 40 11.20 -20.14 19.91
C GLU A 40 10.55 -20.39 18.54
N THR A 41 9.24 -20.25 18.49
CA THR A 41 8.45 -20.47 17.26
C THR A 41 8.12 -19.18 16.51
N ARG A 42 8.20 -18.03 17.20
CA ARG A 42 7.98 -16.73 16.58
C ARG A 42 9.16 -16.36 15.69
N VAL A 43 8.87 -16.01 14.46
CA VAL A 43 9.85 -15.59 13.46
C VAL A 43 9.65 -14.11 13.15
N VAL A 44 10.70 -13.32 13.30
CA VAL A 44 10.75 -11.91 12.89
C VAL A 44 11.69 -11.83 11.70
N LEU A 45 11.21 -11.35 10.58
CA LEU A 45 11.96 -11.20 9.35
C LEU A 45 12.07 -9.72 8.99
N ARG A 46 13.30 -9.24 8.81
CA ARG A 46 13.58 -7.86 8.41
C ARG A 46 14.24 -7.83 7.05
N HIS A 47 13.74 -6.99 6.18
CA HIS A 47 14.36 -6.71 4.89
C HIS A 47 15.25 -5.46 5.01
N LEU A 48 16.56 -5.63 4.90
CA LEU A 48 17.56 -4.57 5.14
C LEU A 48 17.40 -3.35 4.22
N PRO A 49 17.24 -3.51 2.88
CA PRO A 49 17.18 -2.36 1.98
C PRO A 49 15.98 -1.44 2.21
N THR A 50 14.83 -1.99 2.63
CA THR A 50 13.59 -1.22 2.85
C THR A 50 13.28 -0.95 4.32
N GLY A 51 13.91 -1.70 5.23
CA GLY A 51 13.62 -1.65 6.66
C GLY A 51 12.28 -2.27 7.07
N ILE A 52 11.56 -2.91 6.14
CA ILE A 52 10.28 -3.57 6.45
C ILE A 52 10.53 -4.78 7.33
N THR A 53 9.76 -4.89 8.39
CA THR A 53 9.79 -6.00 9.32
C THR A 53 8.44 -6.69 9.35
N VAL A 54 8.43 -8.01 9.26
CA VAL A 54 7.23 -8.85 9.38
C VAL A 54 7.42 -9.87 10.48
N VAL A 55 6.32 -10.30 11.07
CA VAL A 55 6.28 -11.28 12.15
C VAL A 55 5.34 -12.41 11.76
N ALA A 56 5.77 -13.64 12.01
CA ALA A 56 4.95 -14.82 11.89
C ALA A 56 5.05 -15.66 13.18
N GLN A 57 3.90 -15.91 13.80
CA GLN A 57 3.77 -16.68 15.05
C GLN A 57 2.48 -17.47 15.07
N ASP A 58 1.88 -17.71 13.90
CA ASP A 58 0.54 -18.27 13.78
C ASP A 58 0.54 -19.79 14.02
N GLU A 59 1.67 -20.42 13.69
CA GLU A 59 1.79 -21.87 13.69
C GLU A 59 2.67 -22.38 14.83
N ARG A 60 2.46 -23.65 15.18
CA ARG A 60 3.21 -24.34 16.22
C ARG A 60 4.67 -24.61 15.85
N PHE A 61 4.94 -24.75 14.55
CA PHE A 61 6.27 -25.09 14.04
C PHE A 61 6.99 -23.87 13.49
N ARG A 62 8.22 -23.66 13.94
CA ARG A 62 9.07 -22.56 13.49
C ARG A 62 9.28 -22.54 11.98
N GLU A 63 9.48 -23.70 11.36
CA GLU A 63 9.71 -23.80 9.92
C GLU A 63 8.50 -23.32 9.09
N VAL A 64 7.29 -23.59 9.55
CA VAL A 64 6.07 -23.11 8.92
C VAL A 64 5.96 -21.59 9.08
N ASN A 65 6.26 -21.06 10.25
CA ASN A 65 6.30 -19.62 10.49
C ASN A 65 7.37 -18.91 9.63
N ARG A 66 8.50 -19.55 9.38
CA ARG A 66 9.51 -19.02 8.44
C ARG A 66 8.96 -18.86 7.02
N VAL A 67 8.23 -19.84 6.53
CA VAL A 67 7.56 -19.77 5.22
C VAL A 67 6.51 -18.65 5.21
N HIS A 68 5.70 -18.56 6.26
CA HIS A 68 4.69 -17.50 6.39
C HIS A 68 5.33 -16.10 6.45
N ALA A 69 6.43 -15.94 7.17
CA ALA A 69 7.17 -14.69 7.25
C ALA A 69 7.67 -14.25 5.87
N ARG A 70 8.23 -15.17 5.07
CA ARG A 70 8.67 -14.89 3.71
C ARG A 70 7.53 -14.47 2.79
N LYS A 71 6.41 -15.18 2.81
CA LYS A 71 5.20 -14.82 2.06
C LYS A 71 4.69 -13.42 2.45
N ARG A 72 4.64 -13.11 3.75
CA ARG A 72 4.25 -11.78 4.24
C ARG A 72 5.23 -10.69 3.79
N MET A 73 6.52 -10.99 3.79
CA MET A 73 7.54 -10.05 3.31
C MET A 73 7.36 -9.73 1.83
N VAL A 74 7.15 -10.72 0.97
CA VAL A 74 6.88 -10.51 -0.45
C VAL A 74 5.66 -9.63 -0.67
N LYS A 75 4.55 -9.91 0.04
CA LYS A 75 3.34 -9.07 -0.02
C LYS A 75 3.59 -7.63 0.42
N ALA A 76 4.32 -7.44 1.51
CA ALA A 76 4.63 -6.12 2.05
C ALA A 76 5.51 -5.31 1.09
N LEU A 77 6.50 -5.94 0.46
CA LEU A 77 7.35 -5.31 -0.55
C LEU A 77 6.58 -4.95 -1.82
N ALA A 78 5.74 -5.85 -2.31
CA ALA A 78 4.89 -5.61 -3.46
C ALA A 78 3.90 -4.46 -3.23
N GLU A 79 3.28 -4.41 -2.05
CA GLU A 79 2.37 -3.33 -1.69
C GLU A 79 3.10 -1.98 -1.56
N ARG A 80 4.32 -1.97 -1.03
CA ARG A 80 5.15 -0.77 -0.98
C ARG A 80 5.47 -0.27 -2.38
N GLU A 81 5.88 -1.14 -3.28
CA GLU A 81 6.19 -0.79 -4.66
C GLU A 81 4.96 -0.27 -5.41
N ARG A 82 3.82 -0.94 -5.22
CA ARG A 82 2.53 -0.49 -5.77
C ARG A 82 2.18 0.92 -5.29
N ARG A 83 2.33 1.21 -4.00
CA ARG A 83 2.08 2.57 -3.45
C ARG A 83 3.00 3.62 -4.07
N ILE A 84 4.29 3.32 -4.21
CA ILE A 84 5.25 4.23 -4.86
C ILE A 84 4.87 4.49 -6.30
N ARG A 85 4.50 3.45 -7.05
CA ARG A 85 4.06 3.55 -8.45
C ARG A 85 2.81 4.41 -8.60
N LEU A 86 1.82 4.20 -7.74
CA LEU A 86 0.59 4.98 -7.72
C LEU A 86 0.84 6.45 -7.35
N ALA A 87 1.69 6.71 -6.36
CA ALA A 87 2.07 8.06 -5.97
C ALA A 87 2.76 8.82 -7.12
N LYS A 88 3.71 8.18 -7.80
CA LYS A 88 4.37 8.75 -8.99
C LYS A 88 3.39 9.00 -10.14
N ALA A 89 2.45 8.10 -10.37
CA ALA A 89 1.42 8.26 -11.40
C ALA A 89 0.48 9.44 -11.07
N ALA A 90 0.07 9.57 -9.82
CA ALA A 90 -0.76 10.67 -9.34
C ALA A 90 -0.03 12.01 -9.47
N GLU A 91 1.25 12.07 -9.12
CA GLU A 91 2.07 13.27 -9.27
C GLU A 91 2.19 13.70 -10.74
N ARG A 92 2.53 12.76 -11.64
CA ARG A 92 2.55 13.02 -13.08
C ARG A 92 1.21 13.51 -13.62
N SER A 93 0.11 12.98 -13.14
CA SER A 93 -1.24 13.42 -13.52
C SER A 93 -1.51 14.85 -13.04
N ARG A 94 -1.15 15.18 -11.80
CA ARG A 94 -1.26 16.54 -11.26
C ARG A 94 -0.41 17.55 -12.07
N GLU A 95 0.82 17.17 -12.41
CA GLU A 95 1.69 18.02 -13.24
C GLU A 95 1.10 18.25 -14.64
N ARG A 96 0.58 17.19 -15.29
CA ARG A 96 -0.11 17.32 -16.58
C ARG A 96 -1.31 18.27 -16.46
N SER A 97 -2.11 18.14 -15.41
CA SER A 97 -3.26 19.01 -15.17
C SER A 97 -2.86 20.46 -14.91
N ARG A 98 -1.73 20.72 -14.23
CA ARG A 98 -1.20 22.07 -14.03
C ARG A 98 -0.69 22.69 -15.33
N LYS A 99 -0.01 21.90 -16.15
CA LYS A 99 0.55 22.34 -17.44
C LYS A 99 -0.49 22.44 -18.55
N ALA A 100 -1.61 21.71 -18.42
CA ALA A 100 -2.68 21.73 -19.40
C ALA A 100 -3.42 23.07 -19.34
N GLN A 101 -3.16 23.93 -20.29
CA GLN A 101 -3.96 25.12 -20.51
C GLN A 101 -5.26 24.70 -21.18
N ARG A 102 -6.38 25.10 -20.59
CA ARG A 102 -7.68 24.94 -21.24
C ARG A 102 -7.75 25.78 -22.51
N SER A 103 -8.26 25.18 -23.58
CA SER A 103 -8.52 25.96 -24.80
C SER A 103 -9.47 27.13 -24.48
N TRP A 104 -9.33 28.23 -25.23
CA TRP A 104 -10.18 29.40 -25.06
C TRP A 104 -11.67 29.06 -25.17
N GLY A 105 -12.04 28.17 -26.09
CA GLY A 105 -13.41 27.67 -26.24
C GLY A 105 -13.94 26.96 -25.00
N ALA A 106 -13.16 26.01 -24.43
CA ALA A 106 -13.54 25.29 -23.22
C ALA A 106 -13.68 26.21 -21.98
N THR A 107 -12.83 27.24 -21.92
CA THR A 107 -12.94 28.27 -20.86
C THR A 107 -14.22 29.07 -20.99
N ARG A 108 -14.57 29.46 -22.22
CA ARG A 108 -15.80 30.21 -22.53
C ARG A 108 -17.05 29.40 -22.15
N GLU A 109 -17.14 28.15 -22.55
CA GLU A 109 -18.25 27.26 -22.19
C GLU A 109 -18.44 27.12 -20.70
N LEU A 110 -17.34 26.97 -19.93
CA LEU A 110 -17.38 26.91 -18.48
C LEU A 110 -17.91 28.20 -17.86
N VAL A 111 -17.49 29.36 -18.35
CA VAL A 111 -17.94 30.65 -17.85
C VAL A 111 -19.43 30.85 -18.18
N GLU A 112 -19.87 30.48 -19.39
CA GLU A 112 -21.28 30.54 -19.78
C GLU A 112 -22.14 29.61 -18.92
N GLY A 113 -21.67 28.38 -18.67
CA GLY A 113 -22.34 27.42 -17.77
C GLY A 113 -22.46 27.93 -16.33
N LYS A 114 -21.42 28.59 -15.83
CA LYS A 114 -21.47 29.25 -14.51
C LYS A 114 -22.47 30.41 -14.50
N ARG A 115 -22.49 31.25 -15.52
CA ARG A 115 -23.45 32.38 -15.64
C ARG A 115 -24.89 31.87 -15.69
N LYS A 116 -25.18 30.82 -16.47
CA LYS A 116 -26.53 30.20 -16.51
C LYS A 116 -26.95 29.69 -15.14
N ARG A 117 -26.09 28.98 -14.45
CA ARG A 117 -26.37 28.47 -13.08
C ARG A 117 -26.56 29.62 -12.07
N ALA A 118 -25.79 30.66 -12.16
CA ALA A 118 -25.94 31.83 -11.29
C ALA A 118 -27.30 32.53 -11.51
N LYS A 119 -27.75 32.70 -12.77
CA LYS A 119 -29.08 33.26 -13.11
C LYS A 119 -30.22 32.40 -12.50
N ILE A 120 -30.12 31.07 -12.66
CA ILE A 120 -31.13 30.16 -12.06
C ILE A 120 -31.15 30.28 -10.53
N LYS A 121 -29.97 30.36 -9.91
CA LYS A 121 -29.85 30.52 -8.46
C LYS A 121 -30.42 31.84 -7.96
N ALA A 122 -30.15 32.93 -8.68
CA ALA A 122 -30.71 34.26 -8.36
C ALA A 122 -32.25 34.29 -8.50
N GLY A 123 -32.80 33.59 -9.49
CA GLY A 123 -34.24 33.43 -9.65
C GLY A 123 -34.95 32.72 -8.51
N ARG A 124 -34.28 31.76 -7.86
CA ARG A 124 -34.85 31.03 -6.71
C ARG A 124 -35.06 31.92 -5.46
N GLY A 125 -34.27 32.99 -5.32
CA GLY A 125 -34.37 33.90 -4.18
C GLY A 125 -35.60 34.83 -4.24
N LYS A 126 -36.15 35.09 -5.42
CA LYS A 126 -37.29 35.96 -5.61
C LYS A 126 -38.66 35.34 -5.27
N TRP A 127 -38.74 34.04 -5.15
CA TRP A 127 -40.00 33.32 -4.88
C TRP A 127 -40.34 33.17 -3.41
N ARG A 128 -39.55 33.73 -2.49
CA ARG A 128 -39.73 33.60 -1.04
C ARG A 128 -40.48 34.78 -0.39
N GLY A 129 -41.11 35.62 -1.18
CA GLY A 129 -41.61 36.90 -0.70
C GLY A 129 -43.11 37.24 -0.90
N GLU A 130 -43.90 36.37 -1.48
CA GLU A 130 -45.34 36.65 -1.69
C GLU A 130 -46.18 35.43 -1.33
N GLY A 131 -46.53 35.32 -0.10
CA GLY A 131 -47.50 34.42 0.46
C GLY A 131 -48.07 35.00 1.74
#